data_0161d474f48850f7165871b947df840f
#
_entry.id   0161d474f48850f7165871b947df840f
#
_cell.length_a   1.000
_cell.length_b   1.000
_cell.length_c   1.000
_cell.angle_alpha   90.00
_cell.angle_beta   90.00
_cell.angle_gamma   90.00
#
_symmetry.space_group_name_H-M   'P 1'
#
loop_
_entity.id
_entity.type
_entity.pdbx_description
1 polymer ?
#
loop_
_entity_poly.entity_id
_entity_poly.type
_entity_poly.pdbx_seq_one_letter_code
_entity_poly.pdbx_strand_id
1 'polypeptide(L)'
;LGVVSFPSINKDFNVASFPGLFNSWEQQRGFFQNSPKGKEIWDELTKKTNSTLIMYNPVGPVMNFSSERELTGVDAMKGLKARRLLKTDEPMWDALQANRVSLPTGEVYTALQTGMINTMSTPPGSIEAYSWWEFLKYGQKPYQYYADAYIMANSTWFNGLPADLQKIIMDVGKEVGKLSTDRIMDAGENTLKKFQERGGIIT
;
A
#
# COMPACT_ATOMS: atom_id res chain seq x y z
N LEU A 1 -5.50 -9.64 -6.75
CA LEU A 1 -5.74 -8.25 -7.20
C LEU A 1 -5.24 -7.29 -6.13
N GLY A 2 -4.58 -6.21 -6.51
CA GLY A 2 -4.05 -5.22 -5.58
C GLY A 2 -4.96 -3.99 -5.46
N VAL A 3 -4.73 -3.20 -4.42
CA VAL A 3 -5.39 -1.92 -4.13
C VAL A 3 -5.43 -0.96 -5.34
N VAL A 4 -4.44 -1.02 -6.22
CA VAL A 4 -4.37 -0.21 -7.45
C VAL A 4 -5.42 -0.55 -8.51
N SER A 5 -6.02 -1.74 -8.45
CA SER A 5 -6.96 -2.22 -9.49
C SER A 5 -8.42 -1.93 -9.14
N PHE A 6 -8.77 -1.91 -7.87
CA PHE A 6 -10.16 -1.79 -7.43
C PHE A 6 -10.82 -0.43 -7.69
N PRO A 7 -10.11 0.71 -7.57
CA PRO A 7 -10.69 2.00 -7.93
C PRO A 7 -11.15 2.14 -9.38
N SER A 8 -10.61 1.34 -10.31
CA SER A 8 -11.10 1.31 -11.69
C SER A 8 -12.46 0.63 -11.82
N ILE A 9 -12.83 -0.21 -10.86
CA ILE A 9 -14.08 -0.97 -10.81
C ILE A 9 -15.10 -0.26 -9.92
N ASN A 10 -14.68 0.19 -8.75
CA ASN A 10 -15.46 1.00 -7.81
C ASN A 10 -14.60 2.14 -7.26
N LYS A 11 -14.90 3.38 -7.63
CA LYS A 11 -14.14 4.57 -7.25
C LYS A 11 -14.09 4.81 -5.73
N ASP A 12 -15.12 4.39 -5.01
CA ASP A 12 -15.20 4.54 -3.56
C ASP A 12 -14.12 3.71 -2.85
N PHE A 13 -13.55 2.70 -3.54
CA PHE A 13 -12.43 1.93 -3.01
C PHE A 13 -11.13 2.75 -2.83
N ASN A 14 -11.06 3.94 -3.42
CA ASN A 14 -9.96 4.88 -3.17
C ASN A 14 -9.77 5.22 -1.68
N VAL A 15 -10.83 5.09 -0.88
CA VAL A 15 -10.77 5.30 0.58
C VAL A 15 -9.67 4.43 1.25
N ALA A 16 -9.38 3.24 0.71
CA ALA A 16 -8.36 2.34 1.23
C ALA A 16 -6.93 2.88 1.15
N SER A 17 -6.66 3.80 0.23
CA SER A 17 -5.32 4.35 -0.02
C SER A 17 -5.26 5.86 0.19
N PHE A 18 -6.27 6.46 0.83
CA PHE A 18 -6.26 7.90 1.08
C PHE A 18 -5.28 8.21 2.23
N PRO A 19 -4.26 9.09 2.00
CA PRO A 19 -3.25 9.38 3.02
C PRO A 19 -3.86 9.96 4.30
N GLY A 20 -3.47 9.41 5.45
CA GLY A 20 -3.88 9.90 6.77
C GLY A 20 -5.29 9.53 7.22
N LEU A 21 -6.04 8.76 6.43
CA LEU A 21 -7.42 8.41 6.79
C LEU A 21 -7.49 7.30 7.86
N PHE A 22 -6.60 6.34 7.78
CA PHE A 22 -6.53 5.22 8.74
C PHE A 22 -5.16 5.18 9.42
N ASN A 23 -5.16 4.88 10.72
CA ASN A 23 -3.94 4.80 11.52
C ASN A 23 -3.41 3.37 11.70
N SER A 24 -4.17 2.37 11.26
CA SER A 24 -3.75 0.96 11.30
C SER A 24 -4.53 0.11 10.29
N TRP A 25 -4.04 -1.11 10.02
CA TRP A 25 -4.79 -2.10 9.23
C TRP A 25 -6.11 -2.51 9.90
N GLU A 26 -6.11 -2.64 11.22
CA GLU A 26 -7.33 -2.98 11.98
C GLU A 26 -8.41 -1.94 11.75
N GLN A 27 -8.06 -0.66 11.80
CA GLN A 27 -8.99 0.43 11.54
C GLN A 27 -9.49 0.41 10.10
N GLN A 28 -8.60 0.25 9.12
CA GLN A 28 -8.95 0.19 7.70
C GLN A 28 -9.85 -1.01 7.37
N ARG A 29 -9.44 -2.21 7.79
CA ARG A 29 -10.21 -3.44 7.57
C ARG A 29 -11.51 -3.44 8.35
N GLY A 30 -11.50 -2.90 9.58
CA GLY A 30 -12.68 -2.69 10.39
C GLY A 30 -13.72 -1.78 9.73
N PHE A 31 -13.28 -0.74 9.04
CA PHE A 31 -14.16 0.10 8.23
C PHE A 31 -14.88 -0.74 7.16
N PHE A 32 -14.16 -1.49 6.36
CA PHE A 32 -14.74 -2.32 5.30
C PHE A 32 -15.61 -3.46 5.82
N GLN A 33 -15.27 -4.05 6.95
CA GLN A 33 -15.97 -5.21 7.49
C GLN A 33 -17.20 -4.84 8.33
N ASN A 34 -17.17 -3.71 9.02
CA ASN A 34 -18.15 -3.39 10.08
C ASN A 34 -19.01 -2.17 9.76
N SER A 35 -18.50 -1.18 8.99
CA SER A 35 -19.33 0.00 8.68
C SER A 35 -20.31 -0.28 7.53
N PRO A 36 -21.51 0.34 7.54
CA PRO A 36 -22.47 0.21 6.43
C PRO A 36 -21.86 0.61 5.09
N LYS A 37 -21.11 1.72 5.05
CA LYS A 37 -20.50 2.21 3.81
C LYS A 37 -19.37 1.30 3.33
N GLY A 38 -18.55 0.77 4.23
CA GLY A 38 -17.50 -0.17 3.87
C GLY A 38 -18.05 -1.46 3.27
N LYS A 39 -19.11 -1.99 3.86
CA LYS A 39 -19.81 -3.17 3.31
C LYS A 39 -20.40 -2.88 1.94
N GLU A 40 -21.09 -1.75 1.75
CA GLU A 40 -21.63 -1.33 0.45
C GLU A 40 -20.55 -1.31 -0.63
N ILE A 41 -19.36 -0.74 -0.32
CA ILE A 41 -18.23 -0.69 -1.24
C ILE A 41 -17.76 -2.10 -1.64
N TRP A 42 -17.65 -3.01 -0.67
CA TRP A 42 -17.27 -4.41 -0.92
C TRP A 42 -18.33 -5.16 -1.71
N ASP A 43 -19.60 -5.05 -1.34
CA ASP A 43 -20.70 -5.73 -1.99
C ASP A 43 -20.80 -5.31 -3.47
N GLU A 44 -20.64 -4.02 -3.73
CA GLU A 44 -20.65 -3.52 -5.11
C GLU A 44 -19.46 -4.05 -5.91
N LEU A 45 -18.25 -4.06 -5.33
CA LEU A 45 -17.04 -4.58 -5.97
C LEU A 45 -17.20 -6.07 -6.29
N THR A 46 -17.55 -6.88 -5.30
CA THR A 46 -17.68 -8.34 -5.44
C THR A 46 -18.78 -8.73 -6.40
N LYS A 47 -19.89 -7.98 -6.41
CA LYS A 47 -20.97 -8.16 -7.37
C LYS A 47 -20.52 -7.86 -8.81
N LYS A 48 -19.85 -6.73 -9.04
CA LYS A 48 -19.35 -6.34 -10.37
C LYS A 48 -18.30 -7.30 -10.92
N THR A 49 -17.50 -7.90 -10.06
CA THR A 49 -16.39 -8.79 -10.44
C THR A 49 -16.74 -10.27 -10.36
N ASN A 50 -17.94 -10.62 -9.89
CA ASN A 50 -18.33 -12.00 -9.56
C ASN A 50 -17.24 -12.68 -8.71
N SER A 51 -16.82 -12.04 -7.64
CA SER A 51 -15.72 -12.52 -6.80
C SER A 51 -16.07 -12.54 -5.32
N THR A 52 -15.47 -13.49 -4.60
CA THR A 52 -15.55 -13.66 -3.15
C THR A 52 -14.19 -13.38 -2.56
N LEU A 53 -14.12 -12.51 -1.53
CA LEU A 53 -12.89 -12.26 -0.80
C LEU A 53 -12.53 -13.48 0.05
N ILE A 54 -11.34 -14.02 -0.17
CA ILE A 54 -10.79 -15.14 0.61
C ILE A 54 -9.85 -14.62 1.70
N MET A 55 -8.97 -13.68 1.36
CA MET A 55 -7.92 -13.25 2.27
C MET A 55 -7.48 -11.81 1.98
N TYR A 56 -7.24 -11.04 3.04
CA TYR A 56 -6.41 -9.83 2.98
C TYR A 56 -4.93 -10.24 2.92
N ASN A 57 -4.23 -9.81 1.89
CA ASN A 57 -2.81 -10.05 1.71
C ASN A 57 -2.04 -8.72 1.85
N PRO A 58 -1.44 -8.42 3.00
CA PRO A 58 -0.81 -7.13 3.23
C PRO A 58 0.40 -6.93 2.31
N VAL A 59 0.56 -5.71 1.82
CA VAL A 59 1.73 -5.28 1.04
C VAL A 59 2.71 -4.50 1.93
N GLY A 60 2.18 -3.70 2.83
CA GLY A 60 2.94 -2.96 3.82
C GLY A 60 2.34 -1.60 4.16
N PRO A 61 2.70 -1.03 5.32
CA PRO A 61 2.41 0.35 5.62
C PRO A 61 3.26 1.25 4.72
N VAL A 62 2.67 2.28 4.14
CA VAL A 62 3.31 3.16 3.16
C VAL A 62 3.80 4.43 3.83
N MET A 63 5.03 4.82 3.56
CA MET A 63 5.65 6.06 4.02
C MET A 63 6.44 6.74 2.92
N ASN A 64 6.81 8.01 3.11
CA ASN A 64 7.64 8.74 2.16
C ASN A 64 9.11 8.43 2.34
N PHE A 65 9.81 8.33 1.20
CA PHE A 65 11.28 8.27 1.15
C PHE A 65 11.82 9.33 0.18
N SER A 66 13.05 9.81 0.46
CA SER A 66 13.75 10.77 -0.40
C SER A 66 15.23 10.39 -0.54
N SER A 67 15.80 10.68 -1.71
CA SER A 67 17.25 10.61 -1.95
C SER A 67 17.96 11.93 -1.74
N GLU A 68 17.23 13.05 -1.65
CA GLU A 68 17.78 14.40 -1.74
C GLU A 68 17.92 15.08 -0.35
N ARG A 69 16.87 15.01 0.47
CA ARG A 69 16.82 15.73 1.76
C ARG A 69 15.84 15.12 2.74
N GLU A 70 15.98 15.44 3.99
CA GLU A 70 15.04 15.07 5.05
C GLU A 70 13.66 15.66 4.80
N LEU A 71 12.63 14.89 5.12
CA LEU A 71 11.23 15.24 4.88
C LEU A 71 10.58 15.77 6.18
N THR A 72 11.17 16.82 6.76
CA THR A 72 10.82 17.35 8.09
C THR A 72 9.57 18.23 8.12
N GLY A 73 8.90 18.41 6.99
CA GLY A 73 7.67 19.21 6.91
C GLY A 73 7.24 19.46 5.48
N VAL A 74 6.17 20.23 5.32
CA VAL A 74 5.56 20.53 4.00
C VAL A 74 6.58 21.19 3.06
N ASP A 75 7.35 22.16 3.54
CA ASP A 75 8.31 22.90 2.72
C ASP A 75 9.46 22.00 2.21
N ALA A 76 9.79 20.94 2.96
CA ALA A 76 10.80 19.97 2.54
C ALA A 76 10.41 19.17 1.29
N MET A 77 9.11 19.09 0.99
CA MET A 77 8.60 18.37 -0.19
C MET A 77 8.60 19.21 -1.46
N LYS A 78 8.65 20.54 -1.31
CA LYS A 78 8.50 21.48 -2.42
C LYS A 78 9.58 21.28 -3.49
N GLY A 79 9.11 21.12 -4.74
CA GLY A 79 9.99 20.94 -5.91
C GLY A 79 10.62 19.56 -6.04
N LEU A 80 10.44 18.64 -5.08
CA LEU A 80 10.87 17.25 -5.23
C LEU A 80 10.17 16.59 -6.42
N LYS A 81 10.89 15.69 -7.10
CA LYS A 81 10.35 14.89 -8.20
C LYS A 81 9.76 13.61 -7.63
N ALA A 82 8.44 13.63 -7.41
CA ALA A 82 7.72 12.58 -6.71
C ALA A 82 7.20 11.51 -7.68
N ARG A 83 7.55 10.25 -7.43
CA ARG A 83 6.89 9.15 -8.12
C ARG A 83 5.42 9.12 -7.71
N ARG A 84 4.52 9.27 -8.69
CA ARG A 84 3.10 9.02 -8.51
C ARG A 84 2.81 7.54 -8.78
N LEU A 85 2.39 6.80 -7.74
CA LEU A 85 1.95 5.42 -7.87
C LEU A 85 0.43 5.33 -8.06
N LEU A 86 -0.33 6.07 -7.24
CA LEU A 86 -1.79 6.06 -7.24
C LEU A 86 -2.34 7.45 -7.61
N LYS A 87 -3.54 7.47 -8.20
CA LYS A 87 -4.25 8.74 -8.41
C LYS A 87 -4.65 9.42 -7.10
N THR A 88 -4.87 8.63 -6.04
CA THR A 88 -5.16 9.11 -4.69
C THR A 88 -4.01 9.91 -4.06
N ASP A 89 -2.78 9.71 -4.54
CA ASP A 89 -1.60 10.44 -4.06
C ASP A 89 -1.49 11.84 -4.69
N GLU A 90 -2.18 12.09 -5.81
CA GLU A 90 -2.05 13.35 -6.57
C GLU A 90 -2.38 14.58 -5.73
N PRO A 91 -3.52 14.65 -5.01
CA PRO A 91 -3.84 15.83 -4.20
C PRO A 91 -2.82 16.10 -3.11
N MET A 92 -2.21 15.05 -2.54
CA MET A 92 -1.16 15.18 -1.54
C MET A 92 0.10 15.80 -2.16
N TRP A 93 0.58 15.24 -3.27
CA TRP A 93 1.78 15.75 -3.93
C TRP A 93 1.59 17.17 -4.46
N ASP A 94 0.39 17.52 -4.94
CA ASP A 94 0.05 18.88 -5.38
C ASP A 94 0.05 19.87 -4.19
N ALA A 95 -0.57 19.48 -3.07
CA ALA A 95 -0.57 20.28 -1.85
C ALA A 95 0.86 20.51 -1.30
N LEU A 96 1.73 19.51 -1.44
CA LEU A 96 3.15 19.56 -1.07
C LEU A 96 4.02 20.28 -2.11
N GLN A 97 3.45 20.76 -3.21
CA GLN A 97 4.14 21.43 -4.33
C GLN A 97 5.29 20.57 -4.93
N ALA A 98 5.14 19.25 -4.94
CA ALA A 98 6.07 18.32 -5.55
C ALA A 98 5.74 18.10 -7.04
N ASN A 99 6.77 17.86 -7.85
CA ASN A 99 6.62 17.57 -9.28
C ASN A 99 6.32 16.07 -9.48
N ARG A 100 5.14 15.75 -9.96
CA ARG A 100 4.70 14.35 -10.13
C ARG A 100 5.28 13.71 -11.38
N VAL A 101 5.84 12.52 -11.24
CA VAL A 101 6.34 11.66 -12.32
C VAL A 101 5.61 10.32 -12.26
N SER A 102 4.89 9.96 -13.31
CA SER A 102 4.19 8.67 -13.40
C SER A 102 5.10 7.66 -14.07
N LEU A 103 5.46 6.58 -13.34
CA LEU A 103 6.26 5.49 -13.89
C LEU A 103 5.94 4.16 -13.20
N PRO A 104 6.04 3.04 -13.94
CA PRO A 104 5.82 1.71 -13.39
C PRO A 104 6.95 1.30 -12.43
N THR A 105 6.64 0.34 -11.54
CA THR A 105 7.57 -0.10 -10.49
C THR A 105 8.93 -0.58 -11.05
N GLY A 106 8.93 -1.25 -12.21
CA GLY A 106 10.16 -1.76 -12.82
C GLY A 106 11.14 -0.67 -13.29
N GLU A 107 10.68 0.57 -13.44
CA GLU A 107 11.52 1.70 -13.90
C GLU A 107 12.07 2.54 -12.74
N VAL A 108 11.62 2.29 -11.50
CA VAL A 108 11.96 3.12 -10.32
C VAL A 108 13.45 3.13 -10.04
N TYR A 109 14.15 1.98 -10.14
CA TYR A 109 15.59 1.90 -9.88
C TYR A 109 16.36 2.85 -10.78
N THR A 110 16.14 2.77 -12.10
CA THR A 110 16.78 3.64 -13.10
C THR A 110 16.36 5.11 -12.92
N ALA A 111 15.09 5.36 -12.57
CA ALA A 111 14.62 6.73 -12.34
C ALA A 111 15.24 7.38 -11.11
N LEU A 112 15.49 6.63 -10.05
CA LEU A 112 16.26 7.09 -8.88
C LEU A 112 17.74 7.32 -9.25
N GLN A 113 18.35 6.37 -9.94
CA GLN A 113 19.75 6.45 -10.38
C GLN A 113 20.01 7.68 -11.24
N THR A 114 19.11 8.02 -12.16
CA THR A 114 19.25 9.17 -13.06
C THR A 114 18.73 10.48 -12.49
N GLY A 115 18.13 10.46 -11.29
CA GLY A 115 17.50 11.64 -10.69
C GLY A 115 16.23 12.09 -11.43
N MET A 116 15.61 11.22 -12.22
CA MET A 116 14.28 11.46 -12.80
C MET A 116 13.22 11.60 -11.70
N ILE A 117 13.35 10.82 -10.63
CA ILE A 117 12.64 10.98 -9.37
C ILE A 117 13.64 11.07 -8.22
N ASN A 118 13.27 11.74 -7.13
CA ASN A 118 14.06 11.83 -5.90
C ASN A 118 13.21 11.65 -4.63
N THR A 119 11.91 11.44 -4.78
CA THR A 119 11.02 11.09 -3.67
C THR A 119 9.90 10.16 -4.13
N MET A 120 9.39 9.37 -3.21
CA MET A 120 8.30 8.43 -3.46
C MET A 120 7.64 7.95 -2.17
N SER A 121 6.36 7.55 -2.28
CA SER A 121 5.67 6.79 -1.24
C SER A 121 5.76 5.31 -1.54
N THR A 122 6.21 4.51 -0.56
CA THR A 122 6.34 3.05 -0.71
C THR A 122 6.38 2.35 0.64
N PRO A 123 6.02 1.06 0.72
CA PRO A 123 6.30 0.27 1.91
C PRO A 123 7.81 0.09 2.15
N PRO A 124 8.29 0.08 3.41
CA PRO A 124 9.70 -0.16 3.72
C PRO A 124 10.29 -1.40 3.07
N GLY A 125 9.58 -2.54 3.10
CA GLY A 125 10.06 -3.78 2.48
C GLY A 125 10.38 -3.65 0.98
N SER A 126 9.75 -2.71 0.28
CA SER A 126 10.03 -2.49 -1.14
C SER A 126 11.41 -1.86 -1.38
N ILE A 127 11.90 -1.01 -0.48
CA ILE A 127 13.23 -0.38 -0.66
C ILE A 127 14.36 -1.41 -0.60
N GLU A 128 14.20 -2.46 0.20
CA GLU A 128 15.11 -3.61 0.25
C GLU A 128 14.92 -4.52 -0.96
N ALA A 129 13.68 -4.94 -1.24
CA ALA A 129 13.36 -5.89 -2.28
C ALA A 129 13.79 -5.45 -3.69
N TYR A 130 13.74 -4.15 -3.95
CA TYR A 130 14.14 -3.54 -5.24
C TYR A 130 15.48 -2.80 -5.17
N SER A 131 16.24 -2.93 -4.09
CA SER A 131 17.53 -2.24 -3.86
C SER A 131 17.46 -0.70 -3.95
N TRP A 132 16.29 -0.10 -3.76
CA TRP A 132 16.13 1.36 -3.85
C TRP A 132 16.86 2.12 -2.73
N TRP A 133 17.18 1.46 -1.62
CA TRP A 133 18.01 2.02 -0.54
C TRP A 133 19.43 2.40 -0.97
N GLU A 134 19.87 1.99 -2.15
CA GLU A 134 21.15 2.45 -2.71
C GLU A 134 21.12 3.96 -3.01
N PHE A 135 19.94 4.51 -3.30
CA PHE A 135 19.73 5.91 -3.63
C PHE A 135 18.98 6.67 -2.54
N LEU A 136 17.99 6.05 -1.92
CA LEU A 136 17.17 6.68 -0.87
C LEU A 136 17.99 6.82 0.43
N LYS A 137 17.90 7.99 1.05
CA LYS A 137 18.66 8.33 2.27
C LYS A 137 17.78 8.74 3.43
N TYR A 138 16.58 9.19 3.15
CA TYR A 138 15.66 9.77 4.13
C TYR A 138 14.32 9.06 4.06
N GLY A 139 13.70 8.79 5.19
CA GLY A 139 12.35 8.27 5.32
C GLY A 139 11.56 9.08 6.33
N GLN A 140 10.25 9.22 6.13
CA GLN A 140 9.36 10.02 6.98
C GLN A 140 8.23 9.17 7.54
N LYS A 141 8.11 9.10 8.88
CA LYS A 141 6.93 8.65 9.61
C LYS A 141 6.01 9.87 9.90
N PRO A 142 4.72 9.68 10.20
CA PRO A 142 4.01 8.41 10.28
C PRO A 142 3.71 7.78 8.91
N TYR A 143 3.21 6.53 8.94
CA TYR A 143 2.69 5.87 7.75
C TYR A 143 1.49 6.62 7.18
N GLN A 144 1.42 6.74 5.85
CA GLN A 144 0.35 7.47 5.17
C GLN A 144 -0.93 6.64 5.03
N TYR A 145 -0.77 5.37 4.66
CA TYR A 145 -1.86 4.40 4.54
C TYR A 145 -1.31 2.98 4.60
N TYR A 146 -2.20 2.01 4.68
CA TYR A 146 -1.87 0.59 4.81
C TYR A 146 -2.27 -0.15 3.54
N ALA A 147 -1.28 -0.50 2.72
CA ALA A 147 -1.52 -1.14 1.44
C ALA A 147 -1.85 -2.63 1.63
N ASP A 148 -3.02 -3.04 1.12
CA ASP A 148 -3.45 -4.43 1.01
C ASP A 148 -3.53 -4.85 -0.46
N ALA A 149 -3.16 -6.10 -0.73
CA ALA A 149 -3.64 -6.88 -1.85
C ALA A 149 -4.74 -7.82 -1.33
N TYR A 150 -5.43 -8.50 -2.24
CA TYR A 150 -6.56 -9.34 -1.90
C TYR A 150 -6.51 -10.63 -2.68
N ILE A 151 -6.68 -11.76 -2.00
CA ILE A 151 -6.91 -13.05 -2.65
C ILE A 151 -8.41 -13.21 -2.83
N MET A 152 -8.82 -13.33 -4.08
CA MET A 152 -10.22 -13.42 -4.48
C MET A 152 -10.45 -14.71 -5.25
N ALA A 153 -11.59 -15.35 -5.04
CA ALA A 153 -12.05 -16.47 -5.84
C ALA A 153 -13.22 -16.04 -6.73
N ASN A 154 -13.42 -16.71 -7.87
CA ASN A 154 -14.65 -16.54 -8.63
C ASN A 154 -15.84 -17.04 -7.79
N SER A 155 -16.87 -16.21 -7.59
CA SER A 155 -17.98 -16.53 -6.70
C SER A 155 -18.80 -17.75 -7.18
N THR A 156 -18.98 -17.90 -8.48
CA THR A 156 -19.72 -19.05 -9.03
C THR A 156 -18.99 -20.35 -8.73
N TRP A 157 -17.67 -20.37 -8.94
CA TRP A 157 -16.84 -21.52 -8.58
C TRP A 157 -16.85 -21.78 -7.08
N PHE A 158 -16.62 -20.76 -6.27
CA PHE A 158 -16.53 -20.89 -4.82
C PHE A 158 -17.83 -21.41 -4.21
N ASN A 159 -18.99 -20.86 -4.64
CA ASN A 159 -20.31 -21.27 -4.15
C ASN A 159 -20.72 -22.65 -4.66
N GLY A 160 -20.09 -23.17 -5.73
CA GLY A 160 -20.27 -24.53 -6.21
C GLY A 160 -19.49 -25.59 -5.43
N LEU A 161 -18.59 -25.19 -4.54
CA LEU A 161 -17.87 -26.14 -3.68
C LEU A 161 -18.78 -26.68 -2.56
N PRO A 162 -18.52 -27.90 -2.05
CA PRO A 162 -19.10 -28.39 -0.80
C PRO A 162 -18.87 -27.41 0.35
N ALA A 163 -19.84 -27.30 1.27
CA ALA A 163 -19.80 -26.30 2.35
C ALA A 163 -18.61 -26.45 3.29
N ASP A 164 -18.13 -27.66 3.52
CA ASP A 164 -16.93 -27.96 4.29
C ASP A 164 -15.67 -27.42 3.62
N LEU A 165 -15.54 -27.53 2.30
CA LEU A 165 -14.42 -26.96 1.55
C LEU A 165 -14.48 -25.44 1.52
N GLN A 166 -15.67 -24.82 1.36
CA GLN A 166 -15.83 -23.38 1.48
C GLN A 166 -15.33 -22.90 2.85
N LYS A 167 -15.76 -23.59 3.92
CA LYS A 167 -15.33 -23.26 5.30
C LYS A 167 -13.82 -23.37 5.47
N ILE A 168 -13.20 -24.44 5.00
CA ILE A 168 -11.73 -24.64 5.10
C ILE A 168 -11.01 -23.51 4.38
N ILE A 169 -11.41 -23.13 3.16
CA ILE A 169 -10.78 -22.05 2.39
C ILE A 169 -10.87 -20.72 3.15
N MET A 170 -12.03 -20.40 3.73
CA MET A 170 -12.22 -19.16 4.49
C MET A 170 -11.43 -19.14 5.79
N ASP A 171 -11.39 -20.25 6.53
CA ASP A 171 -10.65 -20.38 7.79
C ASP A 171 -9.14 -20.23 7.55
N VAL A 172 -8.60 -20.94 6.55
CA VAL A 172 -7.19 -20.83 6.15
C VAL A 172 -6.87 -19.41 5.65
N GLY A 173 -7.75 -18.82 4.84
CA GLY A 173 -7.60 -17.45 4.37
C GLY A 173 -7.51 -16.44 5.52
N LYS A 174 -8.35 -16.59 6.54
CA LYS A 174 -8.32 -15.75 7.74
C LYS A 174 -7.04 -15.93 8.56
N GLU A 175 -6.62 -17.17 8.78
CA GLU A 175 -5.42 -17.50 9.56
C GLU A 175 -4.15 -17.01 8.85
N VAL A 176 -3.99 -17.32 7.57
CA VAL A 176 -2.83 -16.91 6.77
C VAL A 176 -2.82 -15.39 6.60
N GLY A 177 -3.96 -14.74 6.44
CA GLY A 177 -4.06 -13.29 6.34
C GLY A 177 -3.58 -12.58 7.61
N LYS A 178 -3.92 -13.12 8.79
CA LYS A 178 -3.40 -12.62 10.06
C LYS A 178 -1.88 -12.82 10.17
N LEU A 179 -1.41 -14.03 9.94
CA LEU A 179 0.03 -14.35 9.99
C LEU A 179 0.85 -13.49 9.01
N SER A 180 0.33 -13.26 7.80
CA SER A 180 0.96 -12.40 6.81
C SER A 180 1.04 -10.94 7.27
N THR A 181 0.00 -10.45 7.97
CA THR A 181 -0.01 -9.08 8.51
C THR A 181 1.08 -8.90 9.56
N ASP A 182 1.18 -9.82 10.52
CA ASP A 182 2.21 -9.78 11.55
C ASP A 182 3.62 -9.81 10.93
N ARG A 183 3.85 -10.72 9.99
CA ARG A 183 5.15 -10.88 9.30
C ARG A 183 5.54 -9.67 8.45
N ILE A 184 4.60 -9.03 7.76
CA ILE A 184 4.93 -7.88 6.91
C ILE A 184 5.25 -6.64 7.74
N MET A 185 4.63 -6.48 8.91
CA MET A 185 4.98 -5.43 9.88
C MET A 185 6.40 -5.63 10.38
N ASP A 186 6.71 -6.83 10.87
CA ASP A 186 8.05 -7.15 11.38
C ASP A 186 9.12 -6.99 10.29
N ALA A 187 8.86 -7.45 9.08
CA ALA A 187 9.75 -7.28 7.93
C ALA A 187 9.98 -5.80 7.61
N GLY A 188 8.91 -4.99 7.63
CA GLY A 188 9.00 -3.55 7.40
C GLY A 188 9.88 -2.83 8.43
N GLU A 189 9.66 -3.09 9.72
CA GLU A 189 10.48 -2.51 10.80
C GLU A 189 11.94 -3.00 10.75
N ASN A 190 12.17 -4.27 10.41
CA ASN A 190 13.52 -4.79 10.21
C ASN A 190 14.21 -4.13 9.02
N THR A 191 13.50 -3.87 7.92
CA THR A 191 14.06 -3.11 6.79
C THR A 191 14.41 -1.68 7.20
N LEU A 192 13.58 -0.99 8.00
CA LEU A 192 13.90 0.35 8.49
C LEU A 192 15.16 0.34 9.38
N LYS A 193 15.34 -0.67 10.24
CA LYS A 193 16.59 -0.82 11.03
C LYS A 193 17.81 -0.96 10.12
N LYS A 194 17.74 -1.88 9.14
CA LYS A 194 18.83 -2.06 8.16
C LYS A 194 19.09 -0.78 7.36
N PHE A 195 18.04 -0.05 7.00
CA PHE A 195 18.15 1.23 6.31
C PHE A 195 18.93 2.25 7.15
N GLN A 196 18.64 2.36 8.46
CA GLN A 196 19.36 3.22 9.39
C GLN A 196 20.82 2.76 9.60
N GLU A 197 21.08 1.45 9.71
CA GLU A 197 22.44 0.87 9.81
C GLU A 197 23.29 1.19 8.57
N ARG A 198 22.67 1.40 7.42
CA ARG A 198 23.31 1.84 6.16
C ARG A 198 23.45 3.37 6.04
N GLY A 199 23.13 4.10 7.10
CA GLY A 199 23.21 5.56 7.15
C GLY A 199 21.93 6.29 6.71
N GLY A 200 20.83 5.58 6.54
CA GLY A 200 19.52 6.18 6.31
C GLY A 200 18.97 6.90 7.55
N ILE A 201 18.26 7.98 7.35
CA ILE A 201 17.66 8.80 8.42
C ILE A 201 16.13 8.64 8.35
N ILE A 202 15.51 8.35 9.49
CA ILE A 202 14.03 8.28 9.63
C ILE A 202 13.60 9.44 10.55
N THR A 203 12.73 10.30 10.04
CA THR A 203 12.12 11.43 10.77
C THR A 203 10.65 11.21 11.04
#